data_0616039163f80cd2053e9605a2d04966
#
_entry.id   0616039163f80cd2053e9605a2d04966
#
_cell.length_a   1.000
_cell.length_b   1.000
_cell.length_c   1.000
_cell.angle_alpha   90.00
_cell.angle_beta   90.00
_cell.angle_gamma   90.00
#
_symmetry.space_group_name_H-M   'P 1'
#
loop_
_entity.id
_entity.type
_entity.pdbx_description
1 polymer ?
#
loop_
_entity_poly.entity_id
_entity_poly.type
_entity_poly.pdbx_seq_one_letter_code
_entity_poly.pdbx_strand_id
1 'polypeptide(L)'
;VIQYADFGEIRYIRNRRAKNLAIRIGRNGDIKVTVPGFVSLKRAESFVFSKGGWIVQKINEQKRHSGSALAISEGEVLVVRGRQITVRLKDTKDTLEEAIWRILLKEGTAYLPGRVRELAQLHGLGFSGVKVRRMKSRWGSCTAKSGINLNSWLMMLPEYLSDYVILHELAHTRHRDHGPRFWEYLDRLTGGRSKQLRKELRKERIMSINPK
;
A
#
# COMPACT_ATOMS: atom_id res chain seq x y z
N VAL A 1 1.07 8.59 -27.04
CA VAL A 1 1.52 9.52 -26.01
C VAL A 1 1.15 10.91 -26.46
N ILE A 2 0.55 11.70 -25.57
CA ILE A 2 0.20 13.11 -25.83
C ILE A 2 0.77 13.94 -24.70
N GLN A 3 1.43 15.04 -25.04
CA GLN A 3 2.00 16.00 -24.10
C GLN A 3 0.98 17.08 -23.77
N TYR A 4 0.80 17.36 -22.48
CA TYR A 4 -0.08 18.42 -21.99
C TYR A 4 0.71 19.44 -21.17
N ALA A 5 0.42 20.72 -21.35
CA ALA A 5 1.12 21.81 -20.65
C ALA A 5 0.94 21.71 -19.13
N ASP A 6 -0.26 21.35 -18.65
CA ASP A 6 -0.61 21.40 -17.23
C ASP A 6 -0.18 20.14 -16.44
N PHE A 7 -0.05 18.97 -17.07
CA PHE A 7 0.20 17.72 -16.38
C PHE A 7 1.18 16.77 -17.06
N GLY A 8 1.87 17.23 -18.12
CA GLY A 8 2.94 16.48 -18.77
C GLY A 8 2.46 15.36 -19.69
N GLU A 9 3.22 14.28 -19.76
CA GLU A 9 3.00 13.18 -20.70
C GLU A 9 1.86 12.25 -20.23
N ILE A 10 0.91 12.00 -21.13
CA ILE A 10 -0.18 11.05 -20.90
C ILE A 10 -0.14 9.92 -21.92
N ARG A 11 -0.13 8.68 -21.43
CA ARG A 11 -0.22 7.46 -22.26
C ARG A 11 -1.64 6.95 -22.34
N TYR A 12 -2.21 6.93 -23.55
CA TYR A 12 -3.51 6.31 -23.83
C TYR A 12 -3.31 4.85 -24.23
N ILE A 13 -3.91 3.93 -23.48
CA ILE A 13 -3.80 2.49 -23.70
C ILE A 13 -5.16 1.95 -24.05
N ARG A 14 -5.33 1.46 -25.29
CA ARG A 14 -6.56 0.78 -25.71
C ARG A 14 -6.67 -0.59 -25.02
N ASN A 15 -7.86 -0.84 -24.45
CA ASN A 15 -8.18 -2.12 -23.85
C ASN A 15 -9.61 -2.53 -24.25
N ARG A 16 -9.71 -3.53 -25.12
CA ARG A 16 -11.01 -4.04 -25.62
C ARG A 16 -11.88 -4.64 -24.52
N ARG A 17 -11.30 -5.10 -23.42
CA ARG A 17 -12.03 -5.66 -22.25
C ARG A 17 -12.46 -4.61 -21.25
N ALA A 18 -11.98 -3.38 -21.36
CA ALA A 18 -12.37 -2.29 -20.47
C ALA A 18 -13.78 -1.81 -20.80
N LYS A 19 -14.61 -1.64 -19.78
CA LYS A 19 -15.97 -1.11 -19.90
C LYS A 19 -16.02 0.41 -19.73
N ASN A 20 -15.05 1.01 -19.03
CA ASN A 20 -15.02 2.42 -18.69
C ASN A 20 -13.66 3.05 -18.99
N LEU A 21 -13.65 4.38 -19.24
CA LEU A 21 -12.46 5.20 -19.21
C LEU A 21 -11.91 5.24 -17.79
N ALA A 22 -10.59 5.06 -17.63
CA ALA A 22 -9.94 5.13 -16.32
C ALA A 22 -8.59 5.85 -16.42
N ILE A 23 -8.35 6.78 -15.50
CA ILE A 23 -7.06 7.47 -15.34
C ILE A 23 -6.33 6.82 -14.18
N ARG A 24 -5.08 6.45 -14.39
CA ARG A 24 -4.16 5.96 -13.35
C ARG A 24 -2.92 6.83 -13.35
N ILE A 25 -2.56 7.33 -12.18
CA ILE A 25 -1.34 8.07 -11.95
C ILE A 25 -0.38 7.14 -11.20
N GLY A 26 0.74 6.84 -11.83
CA GLY A 26 1.80 6.01 -11.27
C GLY A 26 2.57 6.75 -10.17
N ARG A 27 3.38 6.02 -9.39
CA ARG A 27 4.14 6.59 -8.26
C ARG A 27 5.18 7.64 -8.69
N ASN A 28 5.73 7.49 -9.87
CA ASN A 28 6.67 8.43 -10.51
C ASN A 28 5.98 9.59 -11.25
N GLY A 29 4.65 9.73 -11.12
CA GLY A 29 3.88 10.77 -11.80
C GLY A 29 3.46 10.41 -13.22
N ASP A 30 3.82 9.23 -13.75
CA ASP A 30 3.37 8.79 -15.08
C ASP A 30 1.84 8.64 -15.12
N ILE A 31 1.22 9.19 -16.17
CA ILE A 31 -0.24 9.16 -16.32
C ILE A 31 -0.61 8.18 -17.43
N LYS A 32 -1.46 7.19 -17.08
CA LYS A 32 -1.99 6.21 -18.01
C LYS A 32 -3.50 6.29 -18.07
N VAL A 33 -4.04 6.39 -19.28
CA VAL A 33 -5.49 6.41 -19.54
C VAL A 33 -5.87 5.11 -20.24
N THR A 34 -6.71 4.31 -19.58
CA THR A 34 -7.29 3.12 -20.20
C THR A 34 -8.49 3.55 -21.04
N VAL A 35 -8.43 3.26 -22.35
CA VAL A 35 -9.47 3.62 -23.32
C VAL A 35 -10.18 2.34 -23.79
N PRO A 36 -11.49 2.18 -23.52
CA PRO A 36 -12.28 1.08 -24.07
C PRO A 36 -12.26 1.06 -25.60
N GLY A 37 -12.40 -0.12 -26.19
CA GLY A 37 -12.31 -0.29 -27.66
C GLY A 37 -13.33 0.56 -28.44
N PHE A 38 -14.50 0.81 -27.86
CA PHE A 38 -15.62 1.57 -28.47
C PHE A 38 -15.54 3.08 -28.22
N VAL A 39 -14.55 3.58 -27.48
CA VAL A 39 -14.38 5.00 -27.17
C VAL A 39 -13.35 5.62 -28.12
N SER A 40 -13.69 6.75 -28.74
CA SER A 40 -12.76 7.51 -29.59
C SER A 40 -11.67 8.19 -28.74
N LEU A 41 -10.49 8.42 -29.34
CA LEU A 41 -9.40 9.11 -28.67
C LEU A 41 -9.81 10.52 -28.24
N LYS A 42 -10.51 11.27 -29.12
CA LYS A 42 -11.04 12.61 -28.84
C LYS A 42 -11.92 12.63 -27.59
N ARG A 43 -12.77 11.61 -27.40
CA ARG A 43 -13.61 11.50 -26.19
C ARG A 43 -12.78 11.18 -24.94
N ALA A 44 -11.73 10.36 -25.10
CA ALA A 44 -10.80 10.08 -24.00
C ALA A 44 -10.01 11.32 -23.59
N GLU A 45 -9.58 12.15 -24.53
CA GLU A 45 -8.94 13.45 -24.27
C GLU A 45 -9.88 14.41 -23.53
N SER A 46 -11.11 14.58 -24.01
CA SER A 46 -12.11 15.40 -23.33
C SER A 46 -12.38 14.94 -21.89
N PHE A 47 -12.38 13.61 -21.67
CA PHE A 47 -12.49 13.04 -20.32
C PHE A 47 -11.28 13.42 -19.45
N VAL A 48 -10.06 13.36 -19.98
CA VAL A 48 -8.84 13.77 -19.27
C VAL A 48 -8.92 15.25 -18.91
N PHE A 49 -9.28 16.12 -19.85
CA PHE A 49 -9.47 17.54 -19.59
C PHE A 49 -10.50 17.82 -18.50
N SER A 50 -11.65 17.12 -18.52
CA SER A 50 -12.67 17.27 -17.48
C SER A 50 -12.19 16.84 -16.08
N LYS A 51 -11.10 16.07 -16.00
CA LYS A 51 -10.45 15.60 -14.76
C LYS A 51 -9.13 16.32 -14.46
N GLY A 52 -8.77 17.37 -15.23
CA GLY A 52 -7.49 18.07 -15.09
C GLY A 52 -7.21 18.53 -13.67
N GLY A 53 -8.15 19.21 -13.01
CA GLY A 53 -8.00 19.65 -11.62
C GLY A 53 -7.73 18.48 -10.65
N TRP A 54 -8.44 17.36 -10.82
CA TRP A 54 -8.19 16.15 -10.02
C TRP A 54 -6.80 15.55 -10.29
N ILE A 55 -6.35 15.55 -11.56
CA ILE A 55 -5.01 15.06 -11.94
C ILE A 55 -3.93 15.90 -11.25
N VAL A 56 -4.01 17.23 -11.36
CA VAL A 56 -3.06 18.17 -10.74
C VAL A 56 -3.06 18.00 -9.22
N GLN A 57 -4.23 17.93 -8.60
CA GLN A 57 -4.34 17.67 -7.16
C GLN A 57 -3.65 16.36 -6.76
N LYS A 58 -3.87 15.28 -7.52
CA LYS A 58 -3.25 13.98 -7.24
C LYS A 58 -1.74 13.98 -7.43
N ILE A 59 -1.23 14.64 -8.45
CA ILE A 59 0.22 14.81 -8.66
C ILE A 59 0.82 15.62 -7.49
N ASN A 60 0.17 16.70 -7.07
CA ASN A 60 0.64 17.52 -5.97
C ASN A 60 0.55 16.80 -4.61
N GLU A 61 -0.48 15.99 -4.39
CA GLU A 61 -0.56 15.09 -3.24
C GLU A 61 0.59 14.09 -3.25
N GLN A 62 0.91 13.49 -4.41
CA GLN A 62 2.05 12.58 -4.54
C GLN A 62 3.38 13.28 -4.31
N LYS A 63 3.61 14.48 -4.86
CA LYS A 63 4.81 15.27 -4.63
C LYS A 63 4.99 15.66 -3.16
N ARG A 64 3.93 16.06 -2.48
CA ARG A 64 3.95 16.34 -1.02
C ARG A 64 4.27 15.11 -0.19
N HIS A 65 3.85 13.94 -0.64
CA HIS A 65 4.13 12.67 0.04
C HIS A 65 5.47 12.04 -0.38
N SER A 66 6.07 12.48 -1.50
CA SER A 66 7.46 12.10 -1.85
C SER A 66 8.49 12.72 -0.89
N GLY A 67 8.13 13.78 -0.17
CA GLY A 67 8.92 14.30 0.96
C GLY A 67 8.93 13.38 2.18
N SER A 68 8.09 12.33 2.22
CA SER A 68 8.06 11.26 3.22
C SER A 68 8.82 10.00 2.76
N ALA A 69 9.63 10.10 1.69
CA ALA A 69 10.53 9.02 1.32
C ALA A 69 11.59 8.84 2.41
N LEU A 70 11.86 7.60 2.78
CA LEU A 70 12.92 7.28 3.73
C LEU A 70 14.25 7.75 3.11
N ALA A 71 14.77 8.89 3.58
CA ALA A 71 16.09 9.36 3.21
C ALA A 71 17.11 8.60 4.05
N ILE A 72 17.61 7.49 3.52
CA ILE A 72 18.60 6.63 4.17
C ILE A 72 19.68 6.27 3.16
N SER A 73 20.91 6.13 3.64
CA SER A 73 22.09 5.74 2.85
C SER A 73 22.66 4.41 3.33
N GLU A 74 23.55 3.82 2.54
CA GLU A 74 24.31 2.65 3.00
C GLU A 74 25.15 3.02 4.24
N GLY A 75 25.18 2.12 5.22
CA GLY A 75 25.86 2.34 6.50
C GLY A 75 25.00 3.07 7.54
N GLU A 76 23.92 3.72 7.18
CA GLU A 76 23.00 4.35 8.12
C GLU A 76 22.16 3.31 8.88
N VAL A 77 21.64 3.74 10.03
CA VAL A 77 20.85 2.90 10.93
C VAL A 77 19.37 3.04 10.65
N LEU A 78 18.71 1.94 10.29
CA LEU A 78 17.28 1.83 10.22
C LEU A 78 16.74 1.39 11.61
N VAL A 79 15.81 2.15 12.17
CA VAL A 79 15.13 1.77 13.41
C VAL A 79 13.84 1.04 13.08
N VAL A 80 13.77 -0.24 13.46
CA VAL A 80 12.61 -1.11 13.23
C VAL A 80 12.12 -1.63 14.56
N ARG A 81 10.94 -1.19 15.00
CA ARG A 81 10.38 -1.57 16.32
C ARG A 81 11.38 -1.40 17.49
N GLY A 82 12.06 -0.26 17.52
CA GLY A 82 13.06 0.04 18.56
C GLY A 82 14.43 -0.65 18.38
N ARG A 83 14.55 -1.56 17.41
CA ARG A 83 15.83 -2.20 17.09
C ARG A 83 16.59 -1.38 16.05
N GLN A 84 17.85 -1.10 16.31
CA GLN A 84 18.75 -0.43 15.39
C GLN A 84 19.42 -1.46 14.47
N ILE A 85 19.28 -1.29 13.16
CA ILE A 85 19.82 -2.21 12.15
C ILE A 85 20.57 -1.39 11.11
N THR A 86 21.86 -1.64 10.96
CA THR A 86 22.67 -0.98 9.92
C THR A 86 22.28 -1.51 8.55
N VAL A 87 21.97 -0.59 7.64
CA VAL A 87 21.64 -0.92 6.24
C VAL A 87 22.94 -1.21 5.50
N ARG A 88 23.08 -2.45 4.98
CA ARG A 88 24.24 -2.89 4.20
C ARG A 88 23.80 -3.51 2.89
N LEU A 89 24.44 -3.12 1.80
CA LEU A 89 24.31 -3.79 0.51
C LEU A 89 25.04 -5.14 0.55
N LYS A 90 24.55 -6.13 -0.17
CA LYS A 90 25.20 -7.45 -0.27
C LYS A 90 26.39 -7.41 -1.21
N ASP A 91 26.21 -6.73 -2.34
CA ASP A 91 27.17 -6.62 -3.43
C ASP A 91 26.85 -5.37 -4.28
N THR A 92 27.63 -5.15 -5.34
CA THR A 92 27.49 -3.98 -6.24
C THR A 92 26.18 -3.96 -7.06
N LYS A 93 25.43 -5.05 -7.10
CA LYS A 93 24.13 -5.15 -7.81
C LYS A 93 22.94 -4.96 -6.87
N ASP A 94 23.16 -5.02 -5.55
CA ASP A 94 22.13 -4.82 -4.55
C ASP A 94 21.75 -3.33 -4.49
N THR A 95 20.48 -3.04 -4.37
CA THR A 95 20.00 -1.66 -4.21
C THR A 95 19.64 -1.39 -2.76
N LEU A 96 19.67 -0.13 -2.37
CA LEU A 96 19.24 0.31 -1.04
C LEU A 96 17.78 -0.13 -0.78
N GLU A 97 16.93 -0.09 -1.80
CA GLU A 97 15.57 -0.59 -1.72
C GLU A 97 15.53 -2.08 -1.37
N GLU A 98 16.31 -2.90 -2.04
CA GLU A 98 16.38 -4.34 -1.78
C GLU A 98 16.95 -4.65 -0.41
N ALA A 99 17.99 -3.92 0.02
CA ALA A 99 18.56 -4.05 1.35
C ALA A 99 17.52 -3.77 2.45
N ILE A 100 16.76 -2.68 2.34
CA ILE A 100 15.71 -2.33 3.31
C ILE A 100 14.59 -3.38 3.29
N TRP A 101 14.10 -3.79 2.11
CA TRP A 101 13.09 -4.84 2.02
C TRP A 101 13.54 -6.15 2.65
N ARG A 102 14.81 -6.51 2.49
CA ARG A 102 15.41 -7.70 3.10
C ARG A 102 15.40 -7.61 4.62
N ILE A 103 15.79 -6.46 5.18
CA ILE A 103 15.73 -6.21 6.62
C ILE A 103 14.28 -6.33 7.11
N LEU A 104 13.34 -5.62 6.49
CA LEU A 104 11.95 -5.62 6.91
C LEU A 104 11.29 -7.00 6.77
N LEU A 105 11.67 -7.78 5.76
CA LEU A 105 11.16 -9.14 5.59
C LEU A 105 11.68 -10.05 6.72
N LYS A 106 12.96 -9.96 7.08
CA LYS A 106 13.56 -10.72 8.17
C LYS A 106 12.88 -10.38 9.51
N GLU A 107 12.85 -9.10 9.86
CA GLU A 107 12.26 -8.63 11.12
C GLU A 107 10.74 -8.89 11.16
N GLY A 108 10.04 -8.65 10.06
CA GLY A 108 8.60 -8.90 9.96
C GLY A 108 8.25 -10.38 10.08
N THR A 109 9.05 -11.26 9.49
CA THR A 109 8.84 -12.72 9.61
C THR A 109 9.06 -13.21 11.05
N ALA A 110 9.97 -12.59 11.79
CA ALA A 110 10.20 -12.90 13.19
C ALA A 110 9.09 -12.36 14.12
N TYR A 111 8.56 -11.17 13.85
CA TYR A 111 7.65 -10.47 14.76
C TYR A 111 6.16 -10.68 14.42
N LEU A 112 5.74 -10.43 13.18
CA LEU A 112 4.33 -10.33 12.81
C LEU A 112 3.50 -11.60 13.04
N PRO A 113 4.02 -12.84 12.82
CA PRO A 113 3.24 -14.04 13.12
C PRO A 113 2.91 -14.20 14.61
N GLY A 114 3.80 -13.78 15.51
CA GLY A 114 3.54 -13.71 16.95
C GLY A 114 2.40 -12.74 17.25
N ARG A 115 2.49 -11.53 16.72
CA ARG A 115 1.47 -10.50 16.94
C ARG A 115 0.10 -10.88 16.39
N VAL A 116 0.03 -11.57 15.24
CA VAL A 116 -1.24 -12.10 14.71
C VAL A 116 -1.85 -13.11 15.68
N ARG A 117 -1.05 -14.03 16.27
CA ARG A 117 -1.55 -15.00 17.25
C ARG A 117 -2.10 -14.33 18.50
N GLU A 118 -1.39 -13.35 19.04
CA GLU A 118 -1.82 -12.58 20.22
C GLU A 118 -3.17 -11.90 19.98
N LEU A 119 -3.29 -11.15 18.89
CA LEU A 119 -4.53 -10.44 18.55
C LEU A 119 -5.68 -11.41 18.21
N ALA A 120 -5.39 -12.51 17.52
CA ALA A 120 -6.37 -13.53 17.22
C ALA A 120 -6.89 -14.20 18.52
N GLN A 121 -6.01 -14.53 19.46
CA GLN A 121 -6.38 -15.09 20.76
C GLN A 121 -7.20 -14.09 21.57
N LEU A 122 -6.78 -12.83 21.64
CA LEU A 122 -7.48 -11.78 22.38
C LEU A 122 -8.94 -11.62 21.92
N HIS A 123 -9.20 -11.81 20.63
CA HIS A 123 -10.52 -11.60 20.03
C HIS A 123 -11.26 -12.92 19.66
N GLY A 124 -10.73 -14.09 20.03
CA GLY A 124 -11.34 -15.37 19.72
C GLY A 124 -11.45 -15.67 18.20
N LEU A 125 -10.43 -15.27 17.43
CA LEU A 125 -10.41 -15.39 15.97
C LEU A 125 -9.52 -16.55 15.51
N GLY A 126 -10.03 -17.37 14.60
CA GLY A 126 -9.27 -18.44 13.96
C GLY A 126 -8.66 -17.99 12.62
N PHE A 127 -7.47 -18.50 12.31
CA PHE A 127 -6.81 -18.34 11.01
C PHE A 127 -5.98 -19.58 10.69
N SER A 128 -5.65 -19.83 9.41
CA SER A 128 -4.94 -21.06 9.00
C SER A 128 -3.42 -20.91 8.99
N GLY A 129 -2.90 -19.69 8.96
CA GLY A 129 -1.47 -19.41 8.96
C GLY A 129 -1.15 -17.98 8.55
N VAL A 130 0.11 -17.57 8.75
CA VAL A 130 0.60 -16.22 8.44
C VAL A 130 1.78 -16.31 7.48
N LYS A 131 1.76 -15.46 6.45
CA LYS A 131 2.90 -15.27 5.53
C LYS A 131 3.26 -13.79 5.48
N VAL A 132 4.52 -13.46 5.71
CA VAL A 132 5.04 -12.11 5.56
C VAL A 132 5.69 -11.99 4.18
N ARG A 133 5.38 -10.93 3.45
CA ARG A 133 5.79 -10.74 2.06
C ARG A 133 6.15 -9.29 1.76
N ARG A 134 6.98 -9.08 0.75
CA ARG A 134 7.10 -7.78 0.07
C ARG A 134 5.86 -7.59 -0.82
N MET A 135 5.06 -6.55 -0.56
CA MET A 135 3.90 -6.19 -1.37
C MET A 135 3.94 -4.71 -1.76
N LYS A 136 3.67 -4.40 -3.02
CA LYS A 136 3.79 -3.02 -3.56
C LYS A 136 2.55 -2.15 -3.34
N SER A 137 1.36 -2.74 -3.17
CA SER A 137 0.09 -2.00 -3.27
C SER A 137 -0.90 -2.26 -2.14
N ARG A 138 -0.60 -3.17 -1.21
CA ARG A 138 -1.49 -3.50 -0.10
C ARG A 138 -0.72 -3.78 1.19
N TRP A 139 -1.35 -3.53 2.32
CA TRP A 139 -0.80 -3.78 3.64
C TRP A 139 -0.96 -5.23 4.08
N GLY A 140 -2.04 -5.88 3.66
CA GLY A 140 -2.32 -7.27 3.93
C GLY A 140 -3.33 -7.87 2.96
N SER A 141 -3.66 -9.14 3.17
CA SER A 141 -4.80 -9.83 2.54
C SER A 141 -5.13 -11.12 3.30
N CYS A 142 -6.42 -11.44 3.38
CA CYS A 142 -6.89 -12.73 3.86
C CYS A 142 -7.28 -13.63 2.67
N THR A 143 -6.81 -14.89 2.67
CA THR A 143 -7.15 -15.86 1.62
C THR A 143 -8.51 -16.52 1.90
N ALA A 144 -9.08 -17.19 0.87
CA ALA A 144 -10.32 -17.95 1.04
C ALA A 144 -10.24 -19.05 2.11
N LYS A 145 -9.03 -19.58 2.39
CA LYS A 145 -8.76 -20.56 3.45
C LYS A 145 -8.34 -19.91 4.78
N SER A 146 -8.68 -18.64 5.02
CA SER A 146 -8.34 -17.88 6.24
C SER A 146 -6.83 -17.77 6.51
N GLY A 147 -5.98 -17.84 5.48
CA GLY A 147 -4.56 -17.54 5.59
C GLY A 147 -4.32 -16.04 5.52
N ILE A 148 -3.53 -15.50 6.42
CA ILE A 148 -3.20 -14.08 6.53
C ILE A 148 -1.88 -13.80 5.81
N ASN A 149 -1.88 -12.89 4.85
CA ASN A 149 -0.65 -12.36 4.26
C ASN A 149 -0.45 -10.93 4.73
N LEU A 150 0.72 -10.61 5.23
CA LEU A 150 1.09 -9.29 5.73
C LEU A 150 2.26 -8.72 4.95
N ASN A 151 2.21 -7.42 4.69
CA ASN A 151 3.33 -6.71 4.11
C ASN A 151 4.42 -6.50 5.18
N SER A 152 5.66 -6.86 4.88
CA SER A 152 6.78 -6.60 5.78
C SER A 152 6.96 -5.10 6.09
N TRP A 153 6.44 -4.20 5.24
CA TRP A 153 6.44 -2.76 5.49
C TRP A 153 5.61 -2.33 6.71
N LEU A 154 4.76 -3.22 7.26
CA LEU A 154 4.08 -3.00 8.54
C LEU A 154 5.05 -2.75 9.70
N MET A 155 6.28 -3.23 9.57
CA MET A 155 7.34 -3.01 10.58
C MET A 155 7.76 -1.54 10.70
N MET A 156 7.49 -0.71 9.68
CA MET A 156 7.73 0.73 9.67
C MET A 156 6.57 1.57 10.20
N LEU A 157 5.39 0.97 10.33
CA LEU A 157 4.22 1.65 10.88
C LEU A 157 4.29 1.71 12.41
N PRO A 158 3.67 2.71 13.03
CA PRO A 158 3.31 2.65 14.45
C PRO A 158 2.57 1.35 14.77
N GLU A 159 2.81 0.78 15.96
CA GLU A 159 2.27 -0.53 16.31
C GLU A 159 0.75 -0.59 16.20
N TYR A 160 0.04 0.42 16.70
CA TYR A 160 -1.40 0.49 16.63
C TYR A 160 -1.99 0.49 15.21
N LEU A 161 -1.24 1.01 14.21
CA LEU A 161 -1.64 0.93 12.79
C LEU A 161 -1.35 -0.44 12.19
N SER A 162 -0.25 -1.09 12.60
CA SER A 162 0.02 -2.48 12.21
C SER A 162 -1.03 -3.40 12.78
N ASP A 163 -1.42 -3.23 14.04
CA ASP A 163 -2.48 -3.98 14.70
C ASP A 163 -3.82 -3.78 14.00
N TYR A 164 -4.13 -2.54 13.61
CA TYR A 164 -5.32 -2.28 12.81
C TYR A 164 -5.34 -3.08 11.51
N VAL A 165 -4.22 -3.15 10.77
CA VAL A 165 -4.13 -3.98 9.56
C VAL A 165 -4.30 -5.45 9.89
N ILE A 166 -3.65 -5.95 10.93
CA ILE A 166 -3.79 -7.35 11.36
C ILE A 166 -5.26 -7.67 11.70
N LEU A 167 -5.92 -6.82 12.49
CA LEU A 167 -7.34 -6.98 12.85
C LEU A 167 -8.25 -6.90 11.63
N HIS A 168 -7.93 -6.05 10.64
CA HIS A 168 -8.65 -5.97 9.37
C HIS A 168 -8.57 -7.31 8.60
N GLU A 169 -7.38 -7.89 8.48
CA GLU A 169 -7.21 -9.18 7.81
C GLU A 169 -7.84 -10.35 8.60
N LEU A 170 -7.77 -10.31 9.92
CA LEU A 170 -8.44 -11.26 10.80
C LEU A 170 -9.98 -11.13 10.71
N ALA A 171 -10.53 -9.92 10.58
CA ALA A 171 -11.97 -9.72 10.39
C ALA A 171 -12.48 -10.41 9.12
N HIS A 172 -11.64 -10.51 8.07
CA HIS A 172 -11.97 -11.24 6.85
C HIS A 172 -12.10 -12.76 7.04
N THR A 173 -11.65 -13.33 8.14
CA THR A 173 -11.90 -14.74 8.45
C THR A 173 -13.39 -15.00 8.78
N ARG A 174 -14.13 -13.96 9.18
CA ARG A 174 -15.57 -13.99 9.49
C ARG A 174 -16.42 -13.35 8.39
N HIS A 175 -15.97 -12.22 7.85
CA HIS A 175 -16.68 -11.44 6.83
C HIS A 175 -15.78 -11.22 5.62
N ARG A 176 -16.08 -11.88 4.49
CA ARG A 176 -15.20 -11.90 3.31
C ARG A 176 -15.23 -10.60 2.50
N ASP A 177 -16.35 -9.90 2.54
CA ASP A 177 -16.55 -8.63 1.86
C ASP A 177 -16.40 -7.44 2.83
N HIS A 178 -16.33 -6.24 2.29
CA HIS A 178 -16.32 -5.00 3.06
C HIS A 178 -17.75 -4.40 3.23
N GLY A 179 -18.74 -5.27 3.40
CA GLY A 179 -20.12 -4.86 3.66
C GLY A 179 -20.31 -4.26 5.07
N PRO A 180 -21.53 -3.83 5.41
CA PRO A 180 -21.82 -3.22 6.71
C PRO A 180 -21.41 -4.10 7.90
N ARG A 181 -21.66 -5.42 7.83
CA ARG A 181 -21.30 -6.39 8.87
C ARG A 181 -19.79 -6.46 9.12
N PHE A 182 -18.98 -6.35 8.06
CA PHE A 182 -17.51 -6.29 8.18
C PHE A 182 -17.07 -5.05 8.96
N TRP A 183 -17.60 -3.88 8.58
CA TRP A 183 -17.19 -2.63 9.23
C TRP A 183 -17.65 -2.55 10.69
N GLU A 184 -18.84 -3.02 10.99
CA GLU A 184 -19.34 -3.13 12.36
C GLU A 184 -18.48 -4.08 13.18
N TYR A 185 -18.11 -5.22 12.60
CA TYR A 185 -17.26 -6.20 13.27
C TYR A 185 -15.85 -5.66 13.53
N LEU A 186 -15.22 -5.06 12.50
CA LEU A 186 -13.90 -4.43 12.65
C LEU A 186 -13.93 -3.28 13.67
N ASP A 187 -15.02 -2.53 13.73
CA ASP A 187 -15.18 -1.44 14.70
C ASP A 187 -15.18 -1.98 16.14
N ARG A 188 -15.87 -3.08 16.40
CA ARG A 188 -15.82 -3.79 17.70
C ARG A 188 -14.40 -4.26 18.03
N LEU A 189 -13.69 -4.88 17.08
CA LEU A 189 -12.30 -5.36 17.29
C LEU A 189 -11.33 -4.20 17.60
N THR A 190 -11.61 -3.00 17.13
CA THR A 190 -10.75 -1.81 17.29
C THR A 190 -11.23 -0.85 18.37
N GLY A 191 -12.20 -1.25 19.19
CA GLY A 191 -12.76 -0.42 20.27
C GLY A 191 -13.41 0.88 19.77
N GLY A 192 -14.19 0.80 18.69
CA GLY A 192 -14.90 1.95 18.10
C GLY A 192 -14.04 2.87 17.24
N ARG A 193 -12.78 2.50 16.94
CA ARG A 193 -11.80 3.38 16.27
C ARG A 193 -11.51 3.03 14.81
N SER A 194 -12.22 2.09 14.22
CA SER A 194 -11.91 1.57 12.86
C SER A 194 -11.87 2.67 11.80
N LYS A 195 -12.80 3.62 11.84
CA LYS A 195 -12.89 4.75 10.91
C LYS A 195 -11.70 5.71 11.05
N GLN A 196 -11.30 6.01 12.30
CA GLN A 196 -10.14 6.86 12.59
C GLN A 196 -8.85 6.19 12.11
N LEU A 197 -8.60 4.94 12.52
CA LEU A 197 -7.41 4.18 12.16
C LEU A 197 -7.27 4.02 10.65
N ARG A 198 -8.39 3.78 9.95
CA ARG A 198 -8.44 3.76 8.48
C ARG A 198 -8.01 5.09 7.87
N LYS A 199 -8.45 6.22 8.43
CA LYS A 199 -8.07 7.57 7.97
C LYS A 199 -6.58 7.82 8.19
N GLU A 200 -6.04 7.40 9.32
CA GLU A 200 -4.61 7.50 9.63
C GLU A 200 -3.77 6.61 8.69
N LEU A 201 -4.14 5.33 8.54
CA LEU A 201 -3.44 4.41 7.63
C LEU A 201 -3.43 4.89 6.17
N ARG A 202 -4.46 5.63 5.73
CA ARG A 202 -4.48 6.23 4.38
C ARG A 202 -3.42 7.31 4.15
N LYS A 203 -2.88 7.89 5.21
CA LYS A 203 -1.77 8.85 5.13
C LYS A 203 -0.43 8.14 4.94
N GLU A 204 -0.34 6.89 5.39
CA GLU A 204 0.85 6.08 5.27
C GLU A 204 1.02 5.52 3.86
N ARG A 205 2.26 5.35 3.45
CA ARG A 205 2.63 4.81 2.14
C ARG A 205 3.51 3.59 2.28
N ILE A 206 3.23 2.58 1.47
CA ILE A 206 4.18 1.52 1.21
C ILE A 206 5.24 2.13 0.31
N MET A 207 6.35 2.40 0.87
CA MET A 207 7.63 2.88 0.40
C MET A 207 7.76 3.54 -0.98
N SER A 208 8.35 4.72 -1.00
CA SER A 208 9.37 5.12 -1.97
C SER A 208 10.66 5.39 -1.20
N ILE A 209 11.78 4.76 -1.57
CA ILE A 209 13.12 5.13 -1.09
C ILE A 209 13.67 6.11 -2.11
N ASN A 210 14.04 7.32 -1.66
CA ASN A 210 14.91 8.20 -2.43
C ASN A 210 16.33 7.97 -1.90
N PRO A 211 17.25 7.41 -2.69
CA PRO A 211 18.65 7.48 -2.34
C PRO A 211 19.04 8.97 -2.26
N LYS A 212 19.71 9.34 -1.16
CA LYS A 212 20.38 10.65 -1.05
C LYS A 212 21.49 10.76 -2.06
#